data_0cc0b4d80050d37a9284f846360b73a5
#
_entry.id   0cc0b4d80050d37a9284f846360b73a5
#
_cell.length_a   1.000
_cell.length_b   1.000
_cell.length_c   1.000
_cell.angle_alpha   90.00
_cell.angle_beta   90.00
_cell.angle_gamma   90.00
#
_symmetry.space_group_name_H-M   'P 1'
#
loop_
_entity.id
_entity.type
_entity.pdbx_description
1 polymer ?
#
loop_
_entity_poly.entity_id
_entity_poly.type
_entity_poly.pdbx_seq_one_letter_code
_entity_poly.pdbx_strand_id
1 'polypeptide(L)'
;MAREKIRTSNESLNSMSDTQVQELGFRIFTDVFTRIDVDRLAQDISRAPLRRSRAGMRHALKHPAVLEVARDGRLLRIAKEILGCDPFPFRATFFDKSLASNWLVVWHQDTALPLRERREFPEWGPWSVKDGVVYAHAPASALSRVIALRLHLDDSLLENGPLRVLPGTHTMGVLSEDALHGLSSHIPAVDCLTPRGGILAMRPLIVHASSKSQSTTPRRVLHVEYTDSVVLHEGLELAIS
;
A
#
# COMPACT_ATOMS: atom_id res chain seq x y z
N MET A 1 39.43 -8.74 -9.07
CA MET A 1 38.50 -9.12 -10.15
C MET A 1 37.15 -9.70 -9.66
N ALA A 2 37.06 -10.57 -8.64
CA ALA A 2 35.77 -11.12 -8.19
C ALA A 2 34.85 -10.13 -7.45
N ARG A 3 35.39 -9.15 -6.71
CA ARG A 3 34.60 -8.13 -5.98
C ARG A 3 33.95 -7.08 -6.87
N GLU A 4 34.50 -6.82 -8.05
CA GLU A 4 33.98 -5.84 -9.00
C GLU A 4 32.81 -6.40 -9.83
N LYS A 5 32.81 -7.71 -10.14
CA LYS A 5 31.69 -8.39 -10.83
C LYS A 5 30.44 -8.55 -9.96
N ILE A 6 30.60 -8.65 -8.64
CA ILE A 6 29.44 -8.76 -7.70
C ILE A 6 28.79 -7.37 -7.52
N ARG A 7 29.56 -6.29 -7.57
CA ARG A 7 29.06 -4.91 -7.45
C ARG A 7 28.25 -4.49 -8.68
N THR A 8 28.72 -4.79 -9.88
CA THR A 8 28.02 -4.49 -11.15
C THR A 8 26.75 -5.32 -11.34
N SER A 9 26.69 -6.57 -10.85
CA SER A 9 25.46 -7.37 -10.91
C SER A 9 24.38 -6.91 -9.92
N ASN A 10 24.76 -6.42 -8.75
CA ASN A 10 23.81 -5.84 -7.79
C ASN A 10 23.30 -4.46 -8.23
N GLU A 11 24.13 -3.62 -8.85
CA GLU A 11 23.72 -2.32 -9.40
C GLU A 11 22.79 -2.48 -10.60
N SER A 12 22.99 -3.47 -11.46
CA SER A 12 22.10 -3.75 -12.59
C SER A 12 20.76 -4.37 -12.16
N LEU A 13 20.74 -5.21 -11.13
CA LEU A 13 19.50 -5.74 -10.54
C LEU A 13 18.70 -4.65 -9.81
N ASN A 14 19.37 -3.72 -9.12
CA ASN A 14 18.73 -2.57 -8.49
C ASN A 14 18.15 -1.59 -9.52
N SER A 15 18.85 -1.30 -10.61
CA SER A 15 18.34 -0.38 -11.65
C SER A 15 17.10 -0.95 -12.38
N MET A 16 17.03 -2.28 -12.59
CA MET A 16 15.83 -2.93 -13.11
C MET A 16 14.65 -2.92 -12.13
N SER A 17 14.92 -2.79 -10.81
CA SER A 17 13.92 -2.81 -9.76
C SER A 17 13.12 -1.52 -9.67
N ASP A 18 13.78 -0.39 -9.83
CA ASP A 18 13.16 0.94 -9.77
C ASP A 18 12.26 1.18 -11.00
N THR A 19 12.72 0.76 -12.18
CA THR A 19 12.01 0.92 -13.46
C THR A 19 10.61 0.27 -13.42
N GLN A 20 10.44 -0.90 -12.79
CA GLN A 20 9.16 -1.61 -12.80
C GLN A 20 8.05 -0.85 -12.06
N VAL A 21 8.32 -0.26 -10.88
CA VAL A 21 7.31 0.53 -10.14
C VAL A 21 7.01 1.84 -10.85
N GLN A 22 8.00 2.43 -11.52
CA GLN A 22 7.82 3.65 -12.30
C GLN A 22 6.99 3.40 -13.57
N GLU A 23 7.18 2.28 -14.24
CA GLU A 23 6.47 1.95 -15.49
C GLU A 23 5.09 1.31 -15.23
N LEU A 24 5.04 0.30 -14.34
CA LEU A 24 3.84 -0.49 -14.10
C LEU A 24 2.98 0.01 -12.93
N GLY A 25 3.54 0.80 -12.01
CA GLY A 25 2.88 1.29 -10.82
C GLY A 25 2.87 0.32 -9.65
N PHE A 26 3.43 -0.88 -9.80
CA PHE A 26 3.50 -1.89 -8.74
C PHE A 26 4.67 -2.85 -8.94
N ARG A 27 5.06 -3.52 -7.84
CA ARG A 27 6.05 -4.60 -7.84
C ARG A 27 5.84 -5.53 -6.65
N ILE A 28 6.11 -6.83 -6.85
CA ILE A 28 6.09 -7.84 -5.79
C ILE A 28 7.54 -8.18 -5.42
N PHE A 29 7.83 -8.14 -4.13
CA PHE A 29 9.08 -8.59 -3.51
C PHE A 29 8.78 -9.85 -2.71
N THR A 30 9.43 -10.94 -3.01
CA THR A 30 9.31 -12.19 -2.25
C THR A 30 10.37 -12.25 -1.15
N ASP A 31 10.14 -13.10 -0.13
CA ASP A 31 11.12 -13.45 0.90
C ASP A 31 11.68 -12.24 1.69
N VAL A 32 10.87 -11.18 1.88
CA VAL A 32 11.28 -9.99 2.63
C VAL A 32 11.23 -10.23 4.14
N PHE A 33 10.18 -10.90 4.61
CA PHE A 33 10.01 -11.31 6.00
C PHE A 33 9.97 -12.82 6.13
N THR A 34 10.57 -13.34 7.20
CA THR A 34 10.49 -14.77 7.51
C THR A 34 9.09 -15.14 8.02
N ARG A 35 8.76 -16.44 7.98
CA ARG A 35 7.51 -16.94 8.58
C ARG A 35 7.41 -16.60 10.06
N ILE A 36 8.54 -16.65 10.78
CA ILE A 36 8.60 -16.33 12.21
C ILE A 36 8.26 -14.86 12.47
N ASP A 37 8.82 -13.93 11.66
CA ASP A 37 8.49 -12.49 11.76
C ASP A 37 7.00 -12.27 11.57
N VAL A 38 6.43 -12.87 10.54
CA VAL A 38 5.00 -12.74 10.19
C VAL A 38 4.10 -13.36 11.26
N ASP A 39 4.46 -14.53 11.82
CA ASP A 39 3.70 -15.17 12.90
C ASP A 39 3.65 -14.30 14.16
N ARG A 40 4.79 -13.73 14.55
CA ARG A 40 4.89 -12.82 15.69
C ARG A 40 3.97 -11.61 15.48
N LEU A 41 4.10 -10.93 14.35
CA LEU A 41 3.27 -9.77 14.02
C LEU A 41 1.77 -10.12 14.03
N ALA A 42 1.38 -11.25 13.42
CA ALA A 42 -0.01 -11.68 13.37
C ALA A 42 -0.58 -11.96 14.78
N GLN A 43 0.22 -12.55 15.68
CA GLN A 43 -0.15 -12.77 17.08
C GLN A 43 -0.31 -11.45 17.83
N ASP A 44 0.62 -10.51 17.68
CA ASP A 44 0.59 -9.22 18.35
C ASP A 44 -0.64 -8.40 17.91
N ILE A 45 -0.93 -8.36 16.61
CA ILE A 45 -2.13 -7.71 16.08
C ILE A 45 -3.42 -8.39 16.59
N SER A 46 -3.42 -9.73 16.72
CA SER A 46 -4.61 -10.46 17.19
C SER A 46 -4.98 -10.14 18.64
N ARG A 47 -3.99 -9.83 19.46
CA ARG A 47 -4.15 -9.45 20.89
C ARG A 47 -4.46 -7.98 21.08
N ALA A 48 -4.35 -7.17 20.03
CA ALA A 48 -4.53 -5.73 20.12
C ALA A 48 -6.00 -5.37 20.42
N PRO A 49 -6.28 -4.49 21.40
CA PRO A 49 -7.61 -4.00 21.69
C PRO A 49 -8.10 -2.95 20.68
N LEU A 50 -7.66 -3.04 19.43
CA LEU A 50 -7.98 -2.08 18.40
C LEU A 50 -9.36 -2.34 17.80
N ARG A 51 -10.08 -1.25 17.55
CA ARG A 51 -11.42 -1.31 16.95
C ARG A 51 -11.34 -1.84 15.51
N ARG A 52 -11.92 -3.01 15.29
CA ARG A 52 -12.01 -3.61 13.96
C ARG A 52 -13.27 -3.10 13.25
N SER A 53 -13.11 -2.64 12.02
CA SER A 53 -14.23 -2.42 11.10
C SER A 53 -14.49 -3.70 10.29
N ARG A 54 -15.55 -3.70 9.48
CA ARG A 54 -15.87 -4.83 8.58
C ARG A 54 -14.73 -5.18 7.60
N ALA A 55 -13.89 -4.21 7.24
CA ALA A 55 -12.79 -4.39 6.29
C ALA A 55 -11.42 -4.58 6.96
N GLY A 56 -11.33 -4.45 8.28
CA GLY A 56 -10.07 -4.51 9.01
C GLY A 56 -9.93 -3.36 10.01
N MET A 57 -8.71 -2.91 10.24
CA MET A 57 -8.36 -1.96 11.28
C MET A 57 -7.61 -0.77 10.68
N ARG A 58 -8.20 0.43 10.80
CA ARG A 58 -7.54 1.69 10.44
C ARG A 58 -6.64 2.18 11.56
N HIS A 59 -5.78 3.15 11.23
CA HIS A 59 -4.87 3.80 12.18
C HIS A 59 -3.98 2.79 12.92
N ALA A 60 -3.55 1.76 12.22
CA ALA A 60 -2.82 0.65 12.80
C ALA A 60 -1.41 1.03 13.29
N LEU A 61 -0.84 2.19 12.87
CA LEU A 61 0.43 2.72 13.40
C LEU A 61 0.36 3.05 14.90
N LYS A 62 -0.85 3.22 15.46
CA LYS A 62 -1.04 3.38 16.92
C LYS A 62 -0.66 2.12 17.70
N HIS A 63 -0.59 0.97 17.05
CA HIS A 63 -0.19 -0.28 17.68
C HIS A 63 1.34 -0.42 17.64
N PRO A 64 2.03 -0.64 18.79
CA PRO A 64 3.50 -0.67 18.86
C PRO A 64 4.14 -1.66 17.89
N ALA A 65 3.64 -2.90 17.79
CA ALA A 65 4.19 -3.90 16.87
C ALA A 65 4.03 -3.52 15.40
N VAL A 66 2.94 -2.83 15.03
CA VAL A 66 2.74 -2.31 13.67
C VAL A 66 3.72 -1.17 13.38
N LEU A 67 3.90 -0.26 14.34
CA LEU A 67 4.84 0.84 14.20
C LEU A 67 6.29 0.33 14.08
N GLU A 68 6.66 -0.71 14.86
CA GLU A 68 7.97 -1.37 14.77
C GLU A 68 8.20 -1.94 13.37
N VAL A 69 7.25 -2.71 12.85
CA VAL A 69 7.34 -3.27 11.49
C VAL A 69 7.33 -2.18 10.42
N ALA A 70 6.51 -1.13 10.56
CA ALA A 70 6.49 -0.01 9.63
C ALA A 70 7.84 0.74 9.58
N ARG A 71 8.63 0.68 10.64
CA ARG A 71 9.99 1.25 10.73
C ARG A 71 11.10 0.23 10.48
N ASP A 72 10.75 -1.01 10.13
CA ASP A 72 11.75 -2.04 9.82
C ASP A 72 12.60 -1.62 8.61
N GLY A 73 13.92 -1.79 8.73
CA GLY A 73 14.87 -1.40 7.70
C GLY A 73 14.63 -2.05 6.33
N ARG A 74 13.96 -3.21 6.29
CA ARG A 74 13.58 -3.90 5.04
C ARG A 74 12.52 -3.09 4.28
N LEU A 75 11.46 -2.62 4.97
CA LEU A 75 10.41 -1.79 4.37
C LEU A 75 10.93 -0.40 4.02
N LEU A 76 11.69 0.24 4.94
CA LEU A 76 12.26 1.57 4.68
C LEU A 76 13.20 1.54 3.47
N ARG A 77 13.99 0.49 3.28
CA ARG A 77 14.86 0.34 2.11
C ARG A 77 14.06 0.23 0.81
N ILE A 78 13.01 -0.60 0.77
CA ILE A 78 12.12 -0.71 -0.41
C ILE A 78 11.46 0.64 -0.71
N ALA A 79 10.93 1.31 0.30
CA ALA A 79 10.29 2.61 0.13
C ALA A 79 11.30 3.67 -0.35
N LYS A 80 12.53 3.69 0.20
CA LYS A 80 13.61 4.59 -0.21
C LYS A 80 14.04 4.35 -1.65
N GLU A 81 14.18 3.09 -2.07
CA GLU A 81 14.50 2.73 -3.45
C GLU A 81 13.46 3.29 -4.42
N ILE A 82 12.17 3.22 -4.09
CA ILE A 82 11.08 3.66 -4.97
C ILE A 82 10.86 5.17 -4.95
N LEU A 83 11.03 5.82 -3.80
CA LEU A 83 10.80 7.27 -3.62
C LEU A 83 12.05 8.12 -3.93
N GLY A 84 13.24 7.51 -3.91
CA GLY A 84 14.51 8.21 -4.14
C GLY A 84 14.99 9.09 -2.98
N CYS A 85 14.36 8.97 -1.80
CA CYS A 85 14.61 9.80 -0.62
C CYS A 85 14.38 9.00 0.67
N ASP A 86 14.72 9.57 1.84
CA ASP A 86 14.47 8.91 3.12
C ASP A 86 12.97 8.94 3.47
N PRO A 87 12.29 7.80 3.45
CA PRO A 87 10.85 7.72 3.69
C PRO A 87 10.54 7.56 5.16
N PHE A 88 9.32 7.95 5.55
CA PHE A 88 8.75 7.58 6.84
C PHE A 88 7.30 7.09 6.69
N PRO A 89 6.84 6.16 7.55
CA PRO A 89 5.47 5.68 7.52
C PRO A 89 4.53 6.74 8.14
N PHE A 90 3.42 7.05 7.46
CA PHE A 90 2.45 8.00 7.96
C PHE A 90 1.06 7.40 8.18
N ARG A 91 0.74 6.28 7.52
CA ARG A 91 -0.53 5.58 7.67
C ARG A 91 -0.32 4.07 7.62
N ALA A 92 -1.06 3.33 8.46
CA ALA A 92 -1.18 1.90 8.31
C ALA A 92 -2.64 1.44 8.45
N THR A 93 -3.01 0.46 7.63
CA THR A 93 -4.29 -0.24 7.68
C THR A 93 -4.05 -1.74 7.65
N PHE A 94 -4.62 -2.43 8.62
CA PHE A 94 -4.60 -3.90 8.61
C PHE A 94 -5.89 -4.42 7.99
N PHE A 95 -5.78 -5.15 6.89
CA PHE A 95 -6.88 -5.80 6.20
C PHE A 95 -6.96 -7.27 6.62
N ASP A 96 -8.16 -7.72 6.97
CA ASP A 96 -8.41 -9.11 7.40
C ASP A 96 -9.60 -9.66 6.60
N LYS A 97 -9.31 -10.17 5.40
CA LYS A 97 -10.32 -10.81 4.55
C LYS A 97 -10.42 -12.29 4.92
N SER A 98 -11.60 -12.71 5.36
CA SER A 98 -11.92 -14.06 5.78
C SER A 98 -13.37 -14.39 5.43
N LEU A 99 -13.84 -15.61 5.69
CA LEU A 99 -15.26 -15.95 5.50
C LEU A 99 -16.20 -15.06 6.30
N ALA A 100 -15.82 -14.68 7.53
CA ALA A 100 -16.59 -13.79 8.39
C ALA A 100 -16.54 -12.33 7.93
N SER A 101 -15.53 -11.95 7.15
CA SER A 101 -15.28 -10.59 6.68
C SER A 101 -14.85 -10.63 5.21
N ASN A 102 -15.82 -10.89 4.32
CA ASN A 102 -15.61 -11.11 2.90
C ASN A 102 -16.30 -10.04 2.07
N TRP A 103 -15.54 -9.02 1.66
CA TRP A 103 -16.07 -7.88 0.89
C TRP A 103 -15.47 -7.82 -0.51
N LEU A 104 -16.23 -7.26 -1.45
CA LEU A 104 -15.78 -6.89 -2.77
C LEU A 104 -15.14 -5.49 -2.70
N VAL A 105 -14.03 -5.30 -3.39
CA VAL A 105 -13.44 -4.00 -3.68
C VAL A 105 -13.56 -3.77 -5.19
N VAL A 106 -14.37 -2.78 -5.58
CA VAL A 106 -14.50 -2.39 -6.99
C VAL A 106 -13.24 -1.67 -7.48
N TRP A 107 -13.09 -1.49 -8.78
CA TRP A 107 -11.98 -0.74 -9.35
C TRP A 107 -11.96 0.69 -8.83
N HIS A 108 -10.83 1.13 -8.29
CA HIS A 108 -10.65 2.47 -7.70
C HIS A 108 -9.15 2.82 -7.63
N GLN A 109 -8.88 4.06 -7.28
CA GLN A 109 -7.57 4.60 -6.89
C GLN A 109 -7.59 4.97 -5.40
N ASP A 110 -6.46 4.88 -4.72
CA ASP A 110 -6.30 5.36 -3.34
C ASP A 110 -5.93 6.84 -3.36
N THR A 111 -6.94 7.73 -3.33
CA THR A 111 -6.73 9.18 -3.47
C THR A 111 -6.84 9.95 -2.15
N ALA A 112 -7.38 9.34 -1.08
CA ALA A 112 -7.64 10.03 0.19
C ALA A 112 -6.44 9.94 1.14
N LEU A 113 -5.91 11.10 1.55
CA LEU A 113 -4.82 11.21 2.54
C LEU A 113 -5.35 11.71 3.89
N PRO A 114 -4.81 11.20 5.03
CA PRO A 114 -5.12 11.70 6.37
C PRO A 114 -4.39 13.03 6.61
N LEU A 115 -5.11 14.02 7.13
CA LEU A 115 -4.59 15.37 7.37
C LEU A 115 -4.82 15.79 8.83
N ARG A 116 -3.94 16.64 9.35
CA ARG A 116 -4.06 17.17 10.72
C ARG A 116 -5.28 18.06 10.88
N GLU A 117 -5.57 18.85 9.85
CA GLU A 117 -6.68 19.80 9.86
C GLU A 117 -7.28 19.94 8.47
N ARG A 118 -8.49 20.51 8.41
CA ARG A 118 -9.12 20.88 7.16
C ARG A 118 -8.68 22.28 6.78
N ARG A 119 -8.11 22.41 5.58
CA ARG A 119 -7.82 23.68 4.92
C ARG A 119 -8.25 23.60 3.46
N GLU A 120 -9.02 24.55 3.00
CA GLU A 120 -9.47 24.57 1.62
C GLU A 120 -8.31 25.00 0.71
N PHE A 121 -7.93 24.09 -0.20
CA PHE A 121 -6.98 24.36 -1.27
C PHE A 121 -7.58 23.88 -2.59
N PRO A 122 -7.24 24.51 -3.72
CA PRO A 122 -7.57 24.00 -5.04
C PRO A 122 -7.12 22.54 -5.20
N GLU A 123 -7.91 21.72 -5.88
CA GLU A 123 -7.68 20.29 -6.15
C GLU A 123 -7.68 19.36 -4.92
N TRP A 124 -7.86 19.89 -3.68
CA TRP A 124 -8.03 19.08 -2.47
C TRP A 124 -9.50 18.93 -2.11
N GLY A 125 -9.94 17.69 -1.99
CA GLY A 125 -11.33 17.33 -1.66
C GLY A 125 -11.93 16.36 -2.67
N PRO A 126 -13.12 15.81 -2.38
CA PRO A 126 -13.97 16.09 -1.22
C PRO A 126 -13.33 15.69 0.12
N TRP A 127 -13.79 16.34 1.18
CA TRP A 127 -13.32 16.14 2.55
C TRP A 127 -14.21 15.14 3.30
N SER A 128 -13.62 14.38 4.20
CA SER A 128 -14.36 13.45 5.08
C SER A 128 -13.65 13.32 6.43
N VAL A 129 -14.37 12.80 7.43
CA VAL A 129 -13.79 12.45 8.73
C VAL A 129 -14.03 10.97 8.98
N LYS A 130 -12.97 10.23 9.29
CA LYS A 130 -13.01 8.79 9.58
C LYS A 130 -12.29 8.53 10.91
N ASP A 131 -13.02 7.99 11.88
CA ASP A 131 -12.49 7.70 13.23
C ASP A 131 -11.76 8.91 13.87
N GLY A 132 -12.30 10.13 13.68
CA GLY A 132 -11.75 11.38 14.23
C GLY A 132 -10.59 12.00 13.43
N VAL A 133 -10.14 11.38 12.36
CA VAL A 133 -9.09 11.91 11.47
C VAL A 133 -9.72 12.53 10.23
N VAL A 134 -9.27 13.72 9.87
CA VAL A 134 -9.68 14.42 8.64
C VAL A 134 -9.01 13.77 7.44
N TYR A 135 -9.75 13.58 6.36
CA TYR A 135 -9.25 13.09 5.07
C TYR A 135 -9.67 14.03 3.95
N ALA A 136 -8.78 14.21 2.99
CA ALA A 136 -9.12 14.83 1.71
C ALA A 136 -8.63 13.97 0.55
N HIS A 137 -9.38 13.94 -0.55
CA HIS A 137 -8.83 13.48 -1.81
C HIS A 137 -7.76 14.46 -2.25
N ALA A 138 -6.57 13.95 -2.55
CA ALA A 138 -5.39 14.74 -2.85
C ALA A 138 -5.12 14.78 -4.36
N PRO A 139 -4.48 15.83 -4.87
CA PRO A 139 -4.06 15.91 -6.26
C PRO A 139 -2.96 14.89 -6.59
N ALA A 140 -2.80 14.59 -7.88
CA ALA A 140 -1.81 13.62 -8.35
C ALA A 140 -0.38 14.00 -7.93
N SER A 141 -0.05 15.30 -7.86
CA SER A 141 1.25 15.80 -7.42
C SER A 141 1.60 15.41 -5.97
N ALA A 142 0.62 15.43 -5.06
CA ALA A 142 0.81 14.96 -3.68
C ALA A 142 0.89 13.43 -3.61
N LEU A 143 0.03 12.71 -4.36
CA LEU A 143 -0.02 11.25 -4.37
C LEU A 143 1.20 10.61 -5.03
N SER A 144 1.87 11.28 -5.96
CA SER A 144 3.13 10.81 -6.56
C SER A 144 4.29 10.69 -5.55
N ARG A 145 4.19 11.39 -4.41
CA ARG A 145 5.17 11.34 -3.30
C ARG A 145 4.87 10.23 -2.30
N VAL A 146 3.88 9.39 -2.58
CA VAL A 146 3.46 8.30 -1.70
C VAL A 146 3.72 6.95 -2.35
N ILE A 147 4.15 5.99 -1.55
CA ILE A 147 4.21 4.56 -1.90
C ILE A 147 3.51 3.74 -0.82
N ALA A 148 2.71 2.78 -1.22
CA ALA A 148 2.12 1.80 -0.34
C ALA A 148 2.91 0.49 -0.40
N LEU A 149 3.30 -0.04 0.76
CA LEU A 149 3.89 -1.36 0.92
C LEU A 149 2.91 -2.26 1.67
N ARG A 150 2.53 -3.37 1.04
CA ARG A 150 1.55 -4.32 1.54
C ARG A 150 2.27 -5.59 1.97
N LEU A 151 2.53 -5.74 3.28
CA LEU A 151 3.09 -6.97 3.86
C LEU A 151 2.01 -8.03 3.97
N HIS A 152 2.21 -9.16 3.32
CA HIS A 152 1.30 -10.29 3.33
C HIS A 152 1.57 -11.21 4.52
N LEU A 153 0.60 -11.31 5.45
CA LEU A 153 0.69 -12.20 6.60
C LEU A 153 0.21 -13.62 6.27
N ASP A 154 -0.51 -13.77 5.18
CA ASP A 154 -0.93 -15.03 4.59
C ASP A 154 -0.61 -15.01 3.08
N ASP A 155 -0.56 -16.17 2.45
CA ASP A 155 -0.40 -16.26 1.00
C ASP A 155 -1.60 -15.60 0.30
N SER A 156 -1.33 -14.78 -0.70
CA SER A 156 -2.36 -14.18 -1.57
C SER A 156 -2.46 -15.02 -2.85
N LEU A 157 -3.53 -15.79 -2.95
CA LEU A 157 -3.79 -16.79 -3.99
C LEU A 157 -5.03 -16.40 -4.79
N LEU A 158 -5.23 -17.00 -5.97
CA LEU A 158 -6.38 -16.69 -6.82
C LEU A 158 -7.72 -16.88 -6.11
N GLU A 159 -7.86 -17.95 -5.32
CA GLU A 159 -9.10 -18.30 -4.63
C GLU A 159 -9.41 -17.44 -3.40
N ASN A 160 -8.42 -16.74 -2.80
CA ASN A 160 -8.68 -15.91 -1.62
C ASN A 160 -8.83 -14.42 -1.93
N GLY A 161 -9.09 -14.07 -3.21
CA GLY A 161 -9.37 -12.72 -3.68
C GLY A 161 -8.15 -11.80 -3.57
N PRO A 162 -7.08 -12.07 -4.33
CA PRO A 162 -5.89 -11.23 -4.36
C PRO A 162 -6.22 -9.81 -4.82
N LEU A 163 -5.31 -8.87 -4.56
CA LEU A 163 -5.39 -7.58 -5.23
C LEU A 163 -5.13 -7.78 -6.72
N ARG A 164 -5.92 -7.12 -7.55
CA ARG A 164 -5.70 -7.02 -9.00
C ARG A 164 -5.44 -5.57 -9.36
N VAL A 165 -4.52 -5.34 -10.25
CA VAL A 165 -4.13 -4.00 -10.70
C VAL A 165 -4.28 -3.87 -12.21
N LEU A 166 -4.48 -2.65 -12.69
CA LEU A 166 -4.35 -2.29 -14.11
C LEU A 166 -3.00 -1.60 -14.29
N PRO A 167 -1.98 -2.28 -14.85
CA PRO A 167 -0.63 -1.75 -14.95
C PRO A 167 -0.57 -0.41 -15.71
N GLY A 168 0.30 0.50 -15.26
CA GLY A 168 0.54 1.79 -15.91
C GLY A 168 -0.50 2.88 -15.61
N THR A 169 -1.67 2.54 -15.04
CA THR A 169 -2.76 3.51 -14.81
C THR A 169 -2.44 4.59 -13.77
N HIS A 170 -1.41 4.40 -12.94
CA HIS A 170 -0.94 5.40 -11.97
C HIS A 170 -0.41 6.68 -12.64
N THR A 171 -0.02 6.62 -13.92
CA THR A 171 0.46 7.78 -14.69
C THR A 171 -0.66 8.61 -15.28
N MET A 172 -1.91 8.14 -15.20
CA MET A 172 -3.10 8.80 -15.77
C MET A 172 -3.68 9.91 -14.87
N GLY A 173 -3.03 10.21 -13.74
CA GLY A 173 -3.55 11.15 -12.76
C GLY A 173 -4.74 10.59 -11.96
N VAL A 174 -5.50 11.48 -11.32
CA VAL A 174 -6.73 11.14 -10.61
C VAL A 174 -7.86 10.99 -11.63
N LEU A 175 -8.48 9.83 -11.65
CA LEU A 175 -9.52 9.46 -12.62
C LEU A 175 -10.93 9.67 -12.04
N SER A 176 -11.86 10.09 -12.88
CA SER A 176 -13.28 10.10 -12.54
C SER A 176 -13.87 8.68 -12.49
N GLU A 177 -15.03 8.52 -11.84
CA GLU A 177 -15.73 7.23 -11.80
C GLU A 177 -16.03 6.68 -13.19
N ASP A 178 -16.45 7.55 -14.13
CA ASP A 178 -16.73 7.16 -15.52
C ASP A 178 -15.48 6.65 -16.23
N ALA A 179 -14.33 7.31 -16.03
CA ALA A 179 -13.05 6.89 -16.59
C ALA A 179 -12.61 5.53 -16.04
N LEU A 180 -12.83 5.28 -14.75
CA LEU A 180 -12.48 4.01 -14.09
C LEU A 180 -13.30 2.83 -14.65
N HIS A 181 -14.59 3.03 -14.95
CA HIS A 181 -15.48 1.95 -15.39
C HIS A 181 -15.04 1.30 -16.71
N GLY A 182 -14.49 2.06 -17.64
CA GLY A 182 -14.08 1.56 -18.97
C GLY A 182 -12.69 0.90 -18.98
N LEU A 183 -11.81 1.21 -18.04
CA LEU A 183 -10.39 0.83 -18.12
C LEU A 183 -10.15 -0.67 -18.08
N SER A 184 -10.88 -1.40 -17.24
CA SER A 184 -10.71 -2.86 -17.10
C SER A 184 -11.12 -3.67 -18.35
N SER A 185 -11.82 -3.06 -19.29
CA SER A 185 -12.15 -3.66 -20.59
C SER A 185 -11.03 -3.49 -21.61
N HIS A 186 -10.11 -2.55 -21.39
CA HIS A 186 -9.04 -2.20 -22.34
C HIS A 186 -7.65 -2.56 -21.82
N ILE A 187 -7.45 -2.57 -20.50
CA ILE A 187 -6.16 -2.89 -19.87
C ILE A 187 -6.29 -4.25 -19.16
N PRO A 188 -5.52 -5.28 -19.57
CA PRO A 188 -5.53 -6.56 -18.89
C PRO A 188 -5.12 -6.42 -17.42
N ALA A 189 -5.98 -6.94 -16.54
CA ALA A 189 -5.70 -6.94 -15.12
C ALA A 189 -4.63 -7.98 -14.76
N VAL A 190 -3.77 -7.64 -13.81
CA VAL A 190 -2.75 -8.52 -13.25
C VAL A 190 -3.13 -8.89 -11.81
N ASP A 191 -3.23 -10.19 -11.52
CA ASP A 191 -3.42 -10.70 -10.16
C ASP A 191 -2.10 -10.62 -9.38
N CYS A 192 -2.09 -9.87 -8.27
CA CYS A 192 -0.92 -9.71 -7.41
C CYS A 192 -0.80 -10.89 -6.44
N LEU A 193 -0.38 -12.05 -6.96
CA LEU A 193 -0.13 -13.24 -6.15
C LEU A 193 1.14 -13.04 -5.34
N THR A 194 1.01 -12.87 -4.03
CA THR A 194 2.12 -12.53 -3.15
C THR A 194 2.23 -13.59 -2.05
N PRO A 195 3.37 -14.25 -1.91
CA PRO A 195 3.57 -15.22 -0.85
C PRO A 195 3.59 -14.55 0.53
N ARG A 196 3.30 -15.31 1.55
CA ARG A 196 3.43 -14.90 2.95
C ARG A 196 4.85 -14.40 3.25
N GLY A 197 4.96 -13.25 3.90
CA GLY A 197 6.24 -12.55 4.13
C GLY A 197 6.71 -11.73 2.94
N GLY A 198 6.03 -11.81 1.80
CA GLY A 198 6.27 -10.95 0.65
C GLY A 198 5.62 -9.59 0.78
N ILE A 199 6.09 -8.65 -0.04
CA ILE A 199 5.60 -7.26 -0.11
C ILE A 199 5.07 -6.99 -1.52
N LEU A 200 3.85 -6.47 -1.61
CA LEU A 200 3.38 -5.78 -2.81
C LEU A 200 3.57 -4.29 -2.61
N ALA A 201 4.51 -3.67 -3.35
CA ALA A 201 4.63 -2.23 -3.46
C ALA A 201 3.71 -1.71 -4.55
N MET A 202 2.99 -0.61 -4.30
CA MET A 202 2.09 -0.03 -5.29
C MET A 202 1.95 1.49 -5.15
N ARG A 203 1.86 2.18 -6.29
CA ARG A 203 1.52 3.62 -6.32
C ARG A 203 0.06 3.82 -5.94
N PRO A 204 -0.31 4.88 -5.19
CA PRO A 204 -1.71 5.13 -4.79
C PRO A 204 -2.67 5.25 -5.98
N LEU A 205 -2.20 5.86 -7.08
CA LEU A 205 -3.00 6.10 -8.28
C LEU A 205 -3.12 4.90 -9.22
N ILE A 206 -2.50 3.73 -8.90
CA ILE A 206 -2.77 2.54 -9.71
C ILE A 206 -4.21 2.08 -9.50
N VAL A 207 -4.92 1.88 -10.59
CA VAL A 207 -6.30 1.37 -10.53
C VAL A 207 -6.27 -0.08 -10.09
N HIS A 208 -6.98 -0.38 -9.00
CA HIS A 208 -6.95 -1.70 -8.40
C HIS A 208 -8.30 -2.15 -7.84
N ALA A 209 -8.46 -3.46 -7.71
CA ALA A 209 -9.67 -4.11 -7.22
C ALA A 209 -9.33 -5.39 -6.45
N SER A 210 -10.30 -5.97 -5.76
CA SER A 210 -10.13 -7.28 -5.11
C SER A 210 -11.47 -8.00 -5.04
N SER A 211 -11.54 -9.20 -5.59
CA SER A 211 -12.74 -10.05 -5.54
C SER A 211 -13.04 -10.52 -4.12
N LYS A 212 -14.25 -11.02 -3.89
CA LYS A 212 -14.54 -11.79 -2.68
C LYS A 212 -13.69 -13.05 -2.66
N SER A 213 -13.28 -13.47 -1.47
CA SER A 213 -12.61 -14.76 -1.26
C SER A 213 -13.59 -15.91 -1.47
N GLN A 214 -13.13 -16.98 -2.11
CA GLN A 214 -13.82 -18.27 -2.21
C GLN A 214 -13.16 -19.32 -1.31
N SER A 215 -12.07 -18.94 -0.64
CA SER A 215 -11.29 -19.82 0.25
C SER A 215 -11.70 -19.68 1.70
N THR A 216 -11.53 -20.74 2.48
CA THR A 216 -11.65 -20.74 3.94
C THR A 216 -10.42 -20.14 4.64
N THR A 217 -9.28 -20.10 3.95
CA THR A 217 -8.06 -19.49 4.50
C THR A 217 -8.17 -17.97 4.49
N PRO A 218 -7.82 -17.29 5.60
CA PRO A 218 -7.81 -15.84 5.64
C PRO A 218 -6.72 -15.25 4.73
N ARG A 219 -6.91 -13.99 4.34
CA ARG A 219 -5.89 -13.19 3.66
C ARG A 219 -5.70 -11.90 4.44
N ARG A 220 -4.74 -11.92 5.37
CA ARG A 220 -4.39 -10.78 6.20
C ARG A 220 -3.22 -10.02 5.56
N VAL A 221 -3.36 -8.71 5.48
CA VAL A 221 -2.37 -7.82 4.87
C VAL A 221 -2.22 -6.58 5.72
N LEU A 222 -0.99 -6.24 6.09
CA LEU A 222 -0.64 -4.96 6.66
C LEU A 222 -0.23 -4.01 5.53
N HIS A 223 -1.04 -3.00 5.28
CA HIS A 223 -0.82 -1.95 4.28
C HIS A 223 -0.25 -0.73 4.98
N VAL A 224 0.99 -0.38 4.67
CA VAL A 224 1.70 0.77 5.23
C VAL A 224 2.03 1.74 4.10
N GLU A 225 1.74 3.01 4.31
CA GLU A 225 2.04 4.07 3.35
C GLU A 225 3.17 4.94 3.85
N TYR A 226 4.07 5.24 2.92
CA TYR A 226 5.30 6.00 3.14
C TYR A 226 5.32 7.24 2.25
N THR A 227 5.96 8.28 2.74
CA THR A 227 6.22 9.53 2.03
C THR A 227 7.57 10.10 2.45
N ASP A 228 8.03 11.09 1.71
CA ASP A 228 9.27 11.84 1.95
C ASP A 228 9.09 13.04 2.90
N SER A 229 7.84 13.50 3.12
CA SER A 229 7.56 14.67 3.95
C SER A 229 6.17 14.61 4.58
N VAL A 230 6.05 15.14 5.80
CA VAL A 230 4.73 15.38 6.42
C VAL A 230 3.98 16.52 5.74
N VAL A 231 4.70 17.45 5.09
CA VAL A 231 4.11 18.58 4.37
C VAL A 231 4.06 18.23 2.89
N LEU A 232 2.86 17.99 2.36
CA LEU A 232 2.63 17.67 0.96
C LEU A 232 2.23 18.87 0.10
N HIS A 233 1.73 19.91 0.74
CA HIS A 233 1.35 21.18 0.12
C HIS A 233 1.52 22.30 1.15
N GLU A 234 1.60 23.58 0.73
CA GLU A 234 1.81 24.72 1.63
C GLU A 234 0.85 24.70 2.84
N GLY A 235 1.41 24.52 4.04
CA GLY A 235 0.66 24.48 5.29
C GLY A 235 -0.32 23.31 5.46
N LEU A 236 -0.29 22.30 4.60
CA LEU A 236 -1.10 21.09 4.71
C LEU A 236 -0.25 19.90 5.17
N GLU A 237 -0.47 19.49 6.41
CA GLU A 237 0.31 18.42 7.04
C GLU A 237 -0.48 17.12 7.15
N LEU A 238 0.22 16.01 6.88
CA LEU A 238 -0.31 14.67 7.11
C LEU A 238 -0.54 14.40 8.60
N ALA A 239 -1.65 13.74 8.90
CA ALA A 239 -1.85 13.08 10.19
C ALA A 239 -1.19 11.70 10.17
N ILE A 240 -0.36 11.40 11.15
CA ILE A 240 0.24 10.08 11.33
C ILE A 240 -0.80 9.17 12.01
N SER A 241 -1.18 8.04 11.35
CA SER A 241 -2.32 7.24 11.79
C SER A 241 -2.22 5.71 11.51
#